data_c603ff625ec9691ca86d35a3d4c5f5d8
#
_entry.id   c603ff625ec9691ca86d35a3d4c5f5d8
#
_cell.length_a   1.000
_cell.length_b   1.000
_cell.length_c   1.000
_cell.angle_alpha   90.00
_cell.angle_beta   90.00
_cell.angle_gamma   90.00
#
_symmetry.space_group_name_H-M   'P 1'
#
loop_
_entity.id
_entity.type
_entity.pdbx_description
1 polymer ?
#
loop_
_entity_poly.entity_id
_entity_poly.type
_entity_poly.pdbx_seq_one_letter_code
_entity_poly.pdbx_strand_id
1 'polypeptide(L)'
;LFEKEEEDLFTAFAEENAQANAFTSFDRTSYLFSATSNIESNIKRLLDMVETPYFTEETVNKEKGIIAEEIKMYQEQPGYKLMFNTLRAMYSNHPIRVDIAGSVDSIYEITKDDLYLCYETFYHPSNMVLFIVGDVNPQNMIDLVEQHEAKRNKTNQPKIERAEINEPIEVSQHSVTEQMKLQSPRLMLGFKNQPLKESSEKYVQRDLEMTFFYELIFGEDTDFYQNLLNKDLIDETFG
;
A
#
# COMPACT_ATOMS: atom_id res chain seq x y z
N LEU A 1 0.45 -14.73 4.68
CA LEU A 1 -0.92 -15.27 4.64
C LEU A 1 -1.16 -16.26 3.49
N PHE A 2 -0.44 -16.14 2.37
CA PHE A 2 -0.58 -17.07 1.24
C PHE A 2 -0.01 -18.46 1.53
N GLU A 3 1.01 -18.60 2.37
CA GLU A 3 1.56 -19.88 2.77
C GLU A 3 0.74 -20.48 3.92
N LYS A 4 0.31 -21.72 3.77
CA LYS A 4 -0.43 -22.53 4.75
C LYS A 4 0.33 -23.82 5.04
N GLU A 5 -0.14 -24.59 5.99
CA GLU A 5 0.55 -25.83 6.42
C GLU A 5 0.65 -26.87 5.29
N GLU A 6 -0.41 -27.03 4.53
CA GLU A 6 -0.51 -28.08 3.50
C GLU A 6 -0.61 -27.53 2.06
N GLU A 7 -0.73 -26.20 1.88
CA GLU A 7 -1.08 -25.61 0.60
C GLU A 7 -0.38 -24.27 0.36
N ASP A 8 0.17 -24.08 -0.83
CA ASP A 8 0.50 -22.77 -1.37
C ASP A 8 -0.72 -22.17 -2.08
N LEU A 9 -1.28 -21.12 -1.52
CA LEU A 9 -2.51 -20.51 -2.03
C LEU A 9 -2.34 -19.86 -3.40
N PHE A 10 -1.15 -19.43 -3.80
CA PHE A 10 -0.93 -18.95 -5.18
C PHE A 10 -1.17 -20.06 -6.18
N THR A 11 -0.66 -21.27 -5.90
CA THR A 11 -0.92 -22.46 -6.71
C THR A 11 -2.40 -22.81 -6.72
N ALA A 12 -3.04 -22.80 -5.55
CA ALA A 12 -4.46 -23.11 -5.43
C ALA A 12 -5.38 -22.13 -6.17
N PHE A 13 -5.07 -20.84 -6.20
CA PHE A 13 -5.79 -19.87 -7.03
C PHE A 13 -5.57 -20.13 -8.52
N ALA A 14 -4.33 -20.44 -8.92
CA ALA A 14 -3.99 -20.71 -10.32
C ALA A 14 -4.71 -21.96 -10.87
N GLU A 15 -4.84 -23.01 -10.08
CA GLU A 15 -5.59 -24.24 -10.42
C GLU A 15 -7.08 -23.95 -10.68
N GLU A 16 -7.64 -22.91 -10.07
CA GLU A 16 -9.01 -22.45 -10.28
C GLU A 16 -9.13 -21.29 -11.29
N ASN A 17 -8.13 -21.11 -12.14
CA ASN A 17 -8.05 -20.05 -13.15
C ASN A 17 -8.10 -18.62 -12.57
N ALA A 18 -7.54 -18.43 -11.42
CA ALA A 18 -7.42 -17.13 -10.77
C ALA A 18 -5.95 -16.70 -10.63
N GLN A 19 -5.72 -15.40 -10.70
CA GLN A 19 -4.44 -14.77 -10.40
C GLN A 19 -4.58 -13.97 -9.12
N ALA A 20 -3.91 -14.43 -8.06
CA ALA A 20 -3.91 -13.76 -6.77
C ALA A 20 -2.74 -12.77 -6.67
N ASN A 21 -2.93 -11.72 -5.88
CA ASN A 21 -1.89 -10.75 -5.56
C ASN A 21 -2.19 -10.08 -4.20
N ALA A 22 -1.21 -9.36 -3.67
CA ALA A 22 -1.38 -8.50 -2.51
C ALA A 22 -0.47 -7.28 -2.61
N PHE A 23 -0.87 -6.19 -1.99
CA PHE A 23 -0.02 -5.01 -1.83
C PHE A 23 -0.29 -4.32 -0.50
N THR A 24 0.72 -3.64 0.01
CA THR A 24 0.65 -2.82 1.21
C THR A 24 0.91 -1.36 0.86
N SER A 25 0.09 -0.47 1.38
CA SER A 25 0.25 0.97 1.32
C SER A 25 0.45 1.55 2.73
N PHE A 26 0.51 2.86 2.87
CA PHE A 26 0.72 3.52 4.17
C PHE A 26 -0.41 3.28 5.17
N ASP A 27 -1.63 3.00 4.71
CA ASP A 27 -2.84 2.92 5.52
C ASP A 27 -3.64 1.62 5.36
N ARG A 28 -3.24 0.75 4.44
CA ARG A 28 -3.96 -0.50 4.13
C ARG A 28 -3.06 -1.58 3.57
N THR A 29 -3.51 -2.80 3.76
CA THR A 29 -3.06 -3.97 3.00
C THR A 29 -4.24 -4.53 2.23
N SER A 30 -4.05 -4.83 0.95
CA SER A 30 -5.09 -5.37 0.07
C SER A 30 -4.66 -6.75 -0.42
N TYR A 31 -5.56 -7.71 -0.32
CA TYR A 31 -5.45 -9.04 -0.90
C TYR A 31 -6.49 -9.14 -2.00
N LEU A 32 -6.11 -9.61 -3.16
CA LEU A 32 -7.01 -9.63 -4.32
C LEU A 32 -6.75 -10.85 -5.20
N PHE A 33 -7.75 -11.18 -5.98
CA PHE A 33 -7.60 -12.05 -7.14
C PHE A 33 -8.39 -11.52 -8.32
N SER A 34 -8.01 -11.94 -9.51
CA SER A 34 -8.81 -11.83 -10.73
C SER A 34 -9.05 -13.21 -11.32
N ALA A 35 -10.27 -13.50 -11.78
CA ALA A 35 -10.62 -14.79 -12.34
C ALA A 35 -11.70 -14.64 -13.40
N THR A 36 -11.75 -15.61 -14.33
CA THR A 36 -12.78 -15.71 -15.36
C THR A 36 -13.78 -16.85 -15.09
N SER A 37 -13.51 -17.66 -14.09
CA SER A 37 -14.35 -18.81 -13.68
C SER A 37 -14.17 -19.10 -12.19
N ASN A 38 -14.98 -19.99 -11.64
CA ASN A 38 -14.90 -20.45 -10.24
C ASN A 38 -14.92 -19.29 -9.21
N ILE A 39 -15.69 -18.23 -9.51
CA ILE A 39 -15.69 -16.99 -8.72
C ILE A 39 -16.02 -17.24 -7.26
N GLU A 40 -17.09 -18.04 -6.98
CA GLU A 40 -17.50 -18.32 -5.61
C GLU A 40 -16.46 -19.10 -4.80
N SER A 41 -15.79 -20.07 -5.43
CA SER A 41 -14.70 -20.82 -4.80
C SER A 41 -13.53 -19.92 -4.47
N ASN A 42 -13.12 -19.10 -5.42
CA ASN A 42 -12.01 -18.15 -5.21
C ASN A 42 -12.34 -17.08 -4.17
N ILE A 43 -13.59 -16.60 -4.07
CA ILE A 43 -14.01 -15.67 -2.98
C ILE A 43 -13.90 -16.37 -1.62
N LYS A 44 -14.39 -17.59 -1.48
CA LYS A 44 -14.26 -18.36 -0.22
C LYS A 44 -12.79 -18.54 0.15
N ARG A 45 -11.95 -18.92 -0.82
CA ARG A 45 -10.50 -19.08 -0.62
C ARG A 45 -9.83 -17.77 -0.16
N LEU A 46 -10.20 -16.64 -0.76
CA LEU A 46 -9.69 -15.32 -0.34
C LEU A 46 -10.09 -15.00 1.11
N LEU A 47 -11.36 -15.24 1.47
CA LEU A 47 -11.85 -15.04 2.83
C LEU A 47 -11.12 -15.97 3.81
N ASP A 48 -11.07 -17.28 3.54
CA ASP A 48 -10.33 -18.25 4.37
C ASP A 48 -8.85 -17.86 4.54
N MET A 49 -8.22 -17.36 3.49
CA MET A 49 -6.84 -16.90 3.52
C MET A 49 -6.61 -15.78 4.52
N VAL A 50 -7.43 -14.73 4.46
CA VAL A 50 -7.26 -13.56 5.34
C VAL A 50 -7.78 -13.82 6.75
N GLU A 51 -8.61 -14.83 6.93
CA GLU A 51 -9.22 -15.18 8.22
C GLU A 51 -8.47 -16.23 9.02
N THR A 52 -7.58 -16.98 8.38
CA THR A 52 -6.86 -18.07 9.01
C THR A 52 -5.35 -17.87 8.87
N PRO A 53 -4.72 -17.11 9.77
CA PRO A 53 -3.28 -16.88 9.71
C PRO A 53 -2.51 -18.16 10.00
N TYR A 54 -1.42 -18.37 9.30
CA TYR A 54 -0.48 -19.45 9.55
C TYR A 54 0.95 -18.91 9.51
N PHE A 55 1.51 -18.60 10.68
CA PHE A 55 2.87 -18.13 10.82
C PHE A 55 3.67 -19.10 11.67
N THR A 56 4.78 -19.61 11.12
CA THR A 56 5.75 -20.45 11.84
C THR A 56 7.08 -19.70 11.93
N GLU A 57 7.93 -20.08 12.87
CA GLU A 57 9.29 -19.53 12.95
C GLU A 57 10.07 -19.75 11.65
N GLU A 58 9.86 -20.91 11.00
CA GLU A 58 10.53 -21.27 9.77
C GLU A 58 10.09 -20.36 8.62
N THR A 59 8.77 -20.23 8.39
CA THR A 59 8.22 -19.40 7.30
C THR A 59 8.55 -17.93 7.48
N VAL A 60 8.48 -17.43 8.72
CA VAL A 60 8.85 -16.04 9.04
C VAL A 60 10.33 -15.78 8.77
N ASN A 61 11.23 -16.68 9.18
CA ASN A 61 12.66 -16.50 8.94
C ASN A 61 13.04 -16.62 7.46
N LYS A 62 12.38 -17.48 6.71
CA LYS A 62 12.53 -17.59 5.24
C LYS A 62 12.11 -16.27 4.57
N GLU A 63 10.94 -15.74 4.94
CA GLU A 63 10.38 -14.53 4.35
C GLU A 63 11.23 -13.28 4.68
N LYS A 64 11.80 -13.18 5.88
CA LYS A 64 12.75 -12.10 6.21
C LYS A 64 13.91 -12.00 5.23
N GLY A 65 14.45 -13.14 4.79
CA GLY A 65 15.53 -13.17 3.80
C GLY A 65 15.07 -12.62 2.45
N ILE A 66 13.88 -12.99 2.00
CA ILE A 66 13.29 -12.53 0.74
C ILE A 66 13.02 -11.02 0.80
N ILE A 67 12.37 -10.54 1.85
CA ILE A 67 12.07 -9.12 2.04
C ILE A 67 13.35 -8.29 2.19
N ALA A 68 14.39 -8.80 2.86
CA ALA A 68 15.67 -8.10 2.96
C ALA A 68 16.33 -7.87 1.59
N GLU A 69 16.24 -8.82 0.68
CA GLU A 69 16.72 -8.65 -0.70
C GLU A 69 15.82 -7.68 -1.49
N GLU A 70 14.50 -7.71 -1.28
CA GLU A 70 13.57 -6.76 -1.88
C GLU A 70 13.84 -5.32 -1.40
N ILE A 71 14.10 -5.11 -0.12
CA ILE A 71 14.49 -3.80 0.43
C ILE A 71 15.76 -3.28 -0.25
N LYS A 72 16.78 -4.13 -0.42
CA LYS A 72 18.01 -3.74 -1.12
C LYS A 72 17.73 -3.35 -2.57
N MET A 73 16.89 -4.11 -3.26
CA MET A 73 16.48 -3.80 -4.64
C MET A 73 15.78 -2.43 -4.72
N TYR A 74 14.85 -2.12 -3.79
CA TYR A 74 14.20 -0.81 -3.75
C TYR A 74 15.20 0.33 -3.44
N GLN A 75 16.19 0.08 -2.58
CA GLN A 75 17.25 1.05 -2.28
C GLN A 75 18.15 1.37 -3.49
N GLU A 76 18.19 0.51 -4.50
CA GLU A 76 18.89 0.76 -5.75
C GLU A 76 18.05 1.52 -6.78
N GLN A 77 16.73 1.65 -6.55
CA GLN A 77 15.82 2.35 -7.46
C GLN A 77 15.81 3.87 -7.20
N PRO A 78 16.23 4.69 -8.17
CA PRO A 78 16.34 6.14 -7.95
C PRO A 78 15.02 6.81 -7.63
N GLY A 79 13.93 6.42 -8.31
CA GLY A 79 12.58 6.96 -8.09
C GLY A 79 12.06 6.67 -6.68
N TYR A 80 12.28 5.45 -6.19
CA TYR A 80 11.91 5.04 -4.83
C TYR A 80 12.65 5.87 -3.77
N LYS A 81 13.96 5.99 -3.90
CA LYS A 81 14.77 6.83 -3.01
C LYS A 81 14.35 8.29 -3.04
N LEU A 82 14.12 8.82 -4.22
CA LEU A 82 13.71 10.21 -4.40
C LEU A 82 12.37 10.48 -3.69
N MET A 83 11.39 9.59 -3.85
CA MET A 83 10.10 9.67 -3.16
C MET A 83 10.26 9.66 -1.63
N PHE A 84 10.96 8.68 -1.06
CA PHE A 84 11.12 8.59 0.39
C PHE A 84 12.01 9.70 0.97
N ASN A 85 13.02 10.18 0.24
CA ASN A 85 13.79 11.34 0.65
C ASN A 85 12.93 12.60 0.67
N THR A 86 12.02 12.76 -0.31
CA THR A 86 11.06 13.86 -0.34
C THR A 86 10.09 13.79 0.85
N LEU A 87 9.51 12.61 1.13
CA LEU A 87 8.64 12.42 2.29
C LEU A 87 9.36 12.70 3.62
N ARG A 88 10.61 12.26 3.77
CA ARG A 88 11.43 12.56 4.97
C ARG A 88 11.77 14.04 5.10
N ALA A 89 11.97 14.74 3.97
CA ALA A 89 12.19 16.18 3.97
C ALA A 89 10.92 16.96 4.30
N MET A 90 9.75 16.48 3.86
CA MET A 90 8.47 17.13 4.12
C MET A 90 7.96 16.92 5.54
N TYR A 91 8.09 15.71 6.10
CA TYR A 91 7.45 15.34 7.36
C TYR A 91 8.46 15.11 8.49
N SER A 92 8.16 15.66 9.67
CA SER A 92 8.98 15.50 10.88
C SER A 92 8.54 14.31 11.73
N ASN A 93 7.25 14.20 12.00
CA ASN A 93 6.67 13.24 12.94
C ASN A 93 5.70 12.26 12.27
N HIS A 94 5.14 12.60 11.12
CA HIS A 94 4.14 11.77 10.45
C HIS A 94 4.73 10.43 9.97
N PRO A 95 4.08 9.29 10.23
CA PRO A 95 4.58 7.96 9.84
C PRO A 95 4.82 7.79 8.33
N ILE A 96 4.19 8.58 7.48
CA ILE A 96 4.41 8.55 6.01
C ILE A 96 5.88 8.72 5.60
N ARG A 97 6.70 9.30 6.49
CA ARG A 97 8.15 9.45 6.29
C ARG A 97 8.94 8.13 6.44
N VAL A 98 8.30 7.11 7.01
CA VAL A 98 8.89 5.79 7.22
C VAL A 98 8.64 4.95 5.98
N ASP A 99 9.68 4.26 5.53
CA ASP A 99 9.59 3.34 4.40
C ASP A 99 8.62 2.19 4.71
N ILE A 100 7.69 1.91 3.81
CA ILE A 100 6.70 0.83 3.98
C ILE A 100 7.39 -0.54 4.07
N ALA A 101 8.44 -0.75 3.31
CA ALA A 101 9.23 -1.97 3.36
C ALA A 101 10.09 -2.08 4.63
N GLY A 102 10.25 -0.98 5.36
CA GLY A 102 11.14 -0.92 6.52
C GLY A 102 12.62 -0.84 6.15
N SER A 103 13.45 -1.37 7.01
CA SER A 103 14.89 -1.53 6.78
C SER A 103 15.30 -2.99 6.99
N VAL A 104 16.45 -3.37 6.44
CA VAL A 104 17.00 -4.73 6.67
C VAL A 104 17.11 -5.03 8.17
N ASP A 105 17.56 -4.07 8.98
CA ASP A 105 17.67 -4.27 10.42
C ASP A 105 16.30 -4.47 11.08
N SER A 106 15.31 -3.62 10.75
CA SER A 106 13.96 -3.73 11.33
C SER A 106 13.23 -5.01 10.94
N ILE A 107 13.45 -5.54 9.72
CA ILE A 107 12.85 -6.81 9.30
C ILE A 107 13.36 -7.98 10.14
N TYR A 108 14.63 -7.99 10.50
CA TYR A 108 15.19 -9.08 11.33
C TYR A 108 14.73 -9.02 12.79
N GLU A 109 14.23 -7.89 13.28
CA GLU A 109 13.65 -7.75 14.63
C GLU A 109 12.22 -8.32 14.73
N ILE A 110 11.46 -8.39 13.63
CA ILE A 110 10.08 -8.87 13.60
C ILE A 110 10.05 -10.36 14.01
N THR A 111 9.16 -10.70 14.92
CA THR A 111 8.94 -12.07 15.37
C THR A 111 7.61 -12.63 14.85
N LYS A 112 7.45 -13.94 14.94
CA LYS A 112 6.17 -14.59 14.69
C LYS A 112 5.05 -14.03 15.60
N ASP A 113 5.39 -13.76 16.85
CA ASP A 113 4.42 -13.24 17.83
C ASP A 113 3.97 -11.81 17.48
N ASP A 114 4.87 -10.99 16.93
CA ASP A 114 4.52 -9.66 16.40
C ASP A 114 3.52 -9.77 15.24
N LEU A 115 3.72 -10.75 14.34
CA LEU A 115 2.79 -10.98 13.23
C LEU A 115 1.40 -11.43 13.73
N TYR A 116 1.33 -12.33 14.71
CA TYR A 116 0.05 -12.71 15.33
C TYR A 116 -0.59 -11.53 16.06
N LEU A 117 0.17 -10.73 16.80
CA LEU A 117 -0.33 -9.52 17.46
C LEU A 117 -0.92 -8.52 16.46
N CYS A 118 -0.22 -8.25 15.35
CA CYS A 118 -0.72 -7.41 14.27
C CYS A 118 -1.98 -8.00 13.64
N TYR A 119 -1.98 -9.30 13.38
CA TYR A 119 -3.13 -9.97 12.81
C TYR A 119 -4.35 -9.86 13.72
N GLU A 120 -4.25 -10.24 14.99
CA GLU A 120 -5.33 -10.18 15.97
C GLU A 120 -5.86 -8.76 16.17
N THR A 121 -4.98 -7.75 16.03
CA THR A 121 -5.35 -6.34 16.19
C THR A 121 -6.12 -5.81 14.99
N PHE A 122 -5.68 -6.12 13.76
CA PHE A 122 -6.13 -5.41 12.57
C PHE A 122 -7.00 -6.23 11.62
N TYR A 123 -6.89 -7.59 11.63
CA TYR A 123 -7.60 -8.47 10.70
C TYR A 123 -8.94 -8.97 11.26
N HIS A 124 -9.77 -8.03 11.66
CA HIS A 124 -11.13 -8.31 12.12
C HIS A 124 -12.13 -7.83 11.05
N PRO A 125 -13.26 -8.53 10.79
CA PRO A 125 -14.24 -8.14 9.77
C PRO A 125 -14.73 -6.71 9.90
N SER A 126 -14.86 -6.17 11.12
CA SER A 126 -15.26 -4.77 11.32
C SER A 126 -14.19 -3.74 10.87
N ASN A 127 -12.95 -4.17 10.61
CA ASN A 127 -11.85 -3.36 10.10
C ASN A 127 -11.48 -3.72 8.65
N MET A 128 -12.30 -4.51 7.99
CA MET A 128 -12.06 -5.00 6.62
C MET A 128 -13.18 -4.57 5.71
N VAL A 129 -12.88 -4.40 4.43
CA VAL A 129 -13.86 -4.12 3.38
C VAL A 129 -13.61 -5.09 2.23
N LEU A 130 -14.66 -5.76 1.79
CA LEU A 130 -14.63 -6.63 0.62
C LEU A 130 -15.25 -5.90 -0.57
N PHE A 131 -14.51 -5.83 -1.67
CA PHE A 131 -14.99 -5.32 -2.95
C PHE A 131 -15.05 -6.47 -3.95
N ILE A 132 -16.20 -6.63 -4.61
CA ILE A 132 -16.38 -7.58 -5.70
C ILE A 132 -16.87 -6.79 -6.93
N VAL A 133 -16.10 -6.85 -8.01
CA VAL A 133 -16.38 -6.14 -9.26
C VAL A 133 -16.29 -7.14 -10.42
N GLY A 134 -17.32 -7.22 -11.25
CA GLY A 134 -17.35 -8.12 -12.41
C GLY A 134 -18.77 -8.51 -12.83
N ASP A 135 -18.86 -9.47 -13.73
CA ASP A 135 -20.14 -10.04 -14.17
C ASP A 135 -20.65 -11.08 -13.14
N VAL A 136 -21.16 -10.57 -12.02
CA VAL A 136 -21.67 -11.38 -10.90
C VAL A 136 -23.03 -10.87 -10.46
N ASN A 137 -23.86 -11.77 -9.91
CA ASN A 137 -25.10 -11.36 -9.26
C ASN A 137 -24.78 -10.83 -7.85
N PRO A 138 -25.05 -9.54 -7.56
CA PRO A 138 -24.72 -8.95 -6.27
C PRO A 138 -25.34 -9.67 -5.07
N GLN A 139 -26.62 -10.10 -5.18
CA GLN A 139 -27.29 -10.77 -4.08
C GLN A 139 -26.66 -12.12 -3.77
N ASN A 140 -26.30 -12.90 -4.79
CA ASN A 140 -25.63 -14.18 -4.59
C ASN A 140 -24.28 -14.00 -3.89
N MET A 141 -23.55 -12.92 -4.20
CA MET A 141 -22.26 -12.62 -3.54
C MET A 141 -22.46 -12.23 -2.08
N ILE A 142 -23.48 -11.43 -1.79
CA ILE A 142 -23.82 -11.07 -0.40
C ILE A 142 -24.20 -12.34 0.37
N ASP A 143 -25.09 -13.17 -0.15
CA ASP A 143 -25.55 -14.40 0.50
C ASP A 143 -24.37 -15.36 0.77
N LEU A 144 -23.42 -15.46 -0.17
CA LEU A 144 -22.22 -16.27 -0.05
C LEU A 144 -21.33 -15.79 1.11
N VAL A 145 -21.09 -14.48 1.18
CA VAL A 145 -20.26 -13.88 2.23
C VAL A 145 -20.95 -13.99 3.59
N GLU A 146 -22.27 -13.74 3.67
CA GLU A 146 -23.03 -13.90 4.91
C GLU A 146 -23.00 -15.36 5.42
N GLN A 147 -23.13 -16.34 4.53
CA GLN A 147 -23.03 -17.77 4.89
C GLN A 147 -21.63 -18.16 5.35
N HIS A 148 -20.59 -17.54 4.78
CA HIS A 148 -19.22 -17.73 5.20
C HIS A 148 -19.00 -17.16 6.62
N GLU A 149 -19.35 -15.89 6.82
CA GLU A 149 -19.21 -15.17 8.09
C GLU A 149 -20.08 -15.76 9.23
N ALA A 150 -21.22 -16.36 8.91
CA ALA A 150 -22.09 -17.00 9.91
C ALA A 150 -21.41 -18.19 10.62
N LYS A 151 -20.38 -18.78 10.02
CA LYS A 151 -19.62 -19.90 10.61
C LYS A 151 -18.52 -19.44 11.57
N ARG A 152 -18.21 -18.14 11.58
CA ARG A 152 -17.14 -17.59 12.44
C ARG A 152 -17.61 -17.40 13.86
N ASN A 153 -16.71 -17.66 14.81
CA ASN A 153 -16.89 -17.21 16.18
C ASN A 153 -16.72 -15.70 16.24
N LYS A 154 -17.82 -14.96 16.41
CA LYS A 154 -17.77 -13.51 16.58
C LYS A 154 -17.07 -13.15 17.88
N THR A 155 -15.85 -12.67 17.79
CA THR A 155 -15.15 -12.06 18.90
C THR A 155 -15.43 -10.55 18.93
N ASN A 156 -15.52 -9.96 20.12
CA ASN A 156 -15.55 -8.51 20.22
C ASN A 156 -14.16 -7.97 19.94
N GLN A 157 -14.02 -7.24 18.83
CA GLN A 157 -12.77 -6.56 18.55
C GLN A 157 -12.56 -5.38 19.52
N PRO A 158 -11.40 -5.24 20.14
CA PRO A 158 -11.04 -4.01 20.83
C PRO A 158 -11.03 -2.84 19.84
N LYS A 159 -11.48 -1.68 20.31
CA LYS A 159 -11.44 -0.47 19.49
C LYS A 159 -10.01 -0.16 19.08
N ILE A 160 -9.77 -0.08 17.76
CA ILE A 160 -8.47 0.36 17.24
C ILE A 160 -8.32 1.85 17.55
N GLU A 161 -7.36 2.20 18.38
CA GLU A 161 -7.03 3.59 18.68
C GLU A 161 -5.94 4.07 17.72
N ARG A 162 -6.21 5.19 17.07
CA ARG A 162 -5.22 5.86 16.21
C ARG A 162 -4.49 6.90 17.02
N ALA A 163 -3.17 6.86 17.00
CA ALA A 163 -2.35 7.89 17.64
C ALA A 163 -2.59 9.25 16.99
N GLU A 164 -2.76 10.29 17.80
CA GLU A 164 -2.74 11.65 17.29
C GLU A 164 -1.31 12.03 16.87
N ILE A 165 -1.18 12.46 15.63
CA ILE A 165 0.09 12.87 15.07
C ILE A 165 0.16 14.39 15.11
N ASN A 166 1.04 14.92 15.96
CA ASN A 166 1.33 16.35 15.99
C ASN A 166 2.44 16.65 14.97
N GLU A 167 2.04 16.90 13.73
CA GLU A 167 2.94 17.21 12.63
C GLU A 167 3.02 18.71 12.43
N PRO A 168 4.24 19.34 12.43
CA PRO A 168 4.43 20.74 12.13
C PRO A 168 3.95 21.10 10.72
N ILE A 169 3.54 22.36 10.53
CA ILE A 169 3.17 22.87 9.19
C ILE A 169 4.42 22.99 8.31
N GLU A 170 5.53 23.40 8.92
CA GLU A 170 6.81 23.57 8.25
C GLU A 170 7.36 22.21 7.80
N VAL A 171 8.12 22.24 6.71
CA VAL A 171 8.86 21.07 6.25
C VAL A 171 10.03 20.76 7.18
N SER A 172 10.36 19.49 7.32
CA SER A 172 11.50 19.05 8.14
C SER A 172 12.84 19.55 7.59
N GLN A 173 12.97 19.54 6.26
CA GLN A 173 14.15 20.04 5.54
C GLN A 173 13.71 20.66 4.21
N HIS A 174 14.33 21.77 3.82
CA HIS A 174 14.02 22.44 2.54
C HIS A 174 14.62 21.72 1.32
N SER A 175 15.68 20.96 1.49
CA SER A 175 16.30 20.19 0.43
C SER A 175 17.08 19.00 0.98
N VAL A 176 17.08 17.92 0.22
CA VAL A 176 17.90 16.73 0.45
C VAL A 176 18.54 16.36 -0.87
N THR A 177 19.84 16.09 -0.86
CA THR A 177 20.57 15.62 -2.05
C THR A 177 21.25 14.30 -1.74
N GLU A 178 21.06 13.32 -2.59
CA GLU A 178 21.73 12.02 -2.51
C GLU A 178 22.45 11.74 -3.83
N GLN A 179 23.64 11.16 -3.74
CA GLN A 179 24.43 10.79 -4.92
C GLN A 179 24.15 9.32 -5.29
N MET A 180 23.76 9.11 -6.53
CA MET A 180 23.56 7.79 -7.13
C MET A 180 24.21 7.74 -8.53
N LYS A 181 24.47 6.53 -9.02
CA LYS A 181 24.92 6.35 -10.42
C LYS A 181 23.73 6.46 -11.34
N LEU A 182 23.51 7.64 -11.91
CA LEU A 182 22.41 7.95 -12.81
C LEU A 182 22.93 8.50 -14.13
N GLN A 183 22.18 8.33 -15.20
CA GLN A 183 22.47 8.94 -16.49
C GLN A 183 22.18 10.45 -16.47
N SER A 184 21.13 10.87 -15.76
CA SER A 184 20.72 12.26 -15.58
C SER A 184 20.29 12.53 -14.15
N PRO A 185 20.49 13.76 -13.64
CA PRO A 185 19.96 14.17 -12.33
C PRO A 185 18.43 14.04 -12.29
N ARG A 186 17.89 13.69 -11.13
CA ARG A 186 16.45 13.66 -10.88
C ARG A 186 16.08 14.62 -9.77
N LEU A 187 14.99 15.33 -9.93
CA LEU A 187 14.45 16.26 -8.95
C LEU A 187 12.98 15.90 -8.66
N MET A 188 12.61 15.97 -7.38
CA MET A 188 11.22 15.92 -6.94
C MET A 188 10.95 17.15 -6.06
N LEU A 189 9.86 17.84 -6.31
CA LEU A 189 9.38 18.96 -5.52
C LEU A 189 8.13 18.53 -4.74
N GLY A 190 8.15 18.71 -3.44
CA GLY A 190 7.02 18.42 -2.57
C GLY A 190 6.46 19.67 -1.91
N PHE A 191 5.15 19.84 -1.98
CA PHE A 191 4.42 20.92 -1.31
C PHE A 191 3.61 20.35 -0.16
N LYS A 192 4.00 20.69 1.07
CA LYS A 192 3.28 20.24 2.27
C LYS A 192 2.03 21.06 2.47
N ASN A 193 0.90 20.40 2.53
CA ASN A 193 -0.38 21.06 2.75
C ASN A 193 -0.93 20.71 4.15
N GLN A 194 -1.82 21.55 4.66
CA GLN A 194 -2.52 21.25 5.91
C GLN A 194 -3.55 20.12 5.69
N PRO A 195 -3.65 19.16 6.63
CA PRO A 195 -4.70 18.16 6.56
C PRO A 195 -6.08 18.81 6.65
N LEU A 196 -6.98 18.43 5.77
CA LEU A 196 -8.38 18.81 5.88
C LEU A 196 -9.00 18.01 7.03
N LYS A 197 -9.63 18.70 7.99
CA LYS A 197 -10.48 18.08 9.02
C LYS A 197 -11.94 18.13 8.57
N GLU A 198 -12.22 17.64 7.37
CA GLU A 198 -13.52 17.81 6.71
C GLU A 198 -14.08 16.48 6.19
N SER A 199 -15.26 16.49 5.53
CA SER A 199 -15.91 15.32 4.98
C SER A 199 -15.12 14.69 3.81
N SER A 200 -15.36 13.42 3.52
CA SER A 200 -14.77 12.71 2.40
C SER A 200 -15.01 13.41 1.05
N GLU A 201 -16.18 14.03 0.87
CA GLU A 201 -16.52 14.78 -0.34
C GLU A 201 -15.60 15.98 -0.57
N LYS A 202 -15.25 16.71 0.50
CA LYS A 202 -14.33 17.82 0.40
C LYS A 202 -12.88 17.40 0.13
N TYR A 203 -12.50 16.21 0.60
CA TYR A 203 -11.21 15.61 0.20
C TYR A 203 -11.18 15.34 -1.30
N VAL A 204 -12.20 14.68 -1.84
CA VAL A 204 -12.30 14.42 -3.28
C VAL A 204 -12.33 15.72 -4.08
N GLN A 205 -13.13 16.68 -3.65
CA GLN A 205 -13.17 18.00 -4.31
C GLN A 205 -11.78 18.64 -4.37
N ARG A 206 -11.07 18.67 -3.23
CA ARG A 206 -9.74 19.25 -3.16
C ARG A 206 -8.71 18.49 -3.99
N ASP A 207 -8.78 17.19 -4.02
CA ASP A 207 -7.91 16.35 -4.84
C ASP A 207 -8.09 16.70 -6.32
N LEU A 208 -9.32 16.81 -6.79
CA LEU A 208 -9.64 17.28 -8.14
C LEU A 208 -9.15 18.71 -8.41
N GLU A 209 -9.39 19.63 -7.48
CA GLU A 209 -8.93 21.03 -7.60
C GLU A 209 -7.39 21.09 -7.72
N MET A 210 -6.66 20.31 -6.93
CA MET A 210 -5.20 20.23 -6.99
C MET A 210 -4.72 19.58 -8.29
N THR A 211 -5.38 18.53 -8.75
CA THR A 211 -5.06 17.89 -10.04
C THR A 211 -5.19 18.90 -11.18
N PHE A 212 -6.32 19.60 -11.26
CA PHE A 212 -6.50 20.66 -12.27
C PHE A 212 -5.49 21.81 -12.12
N PHE A 213 -5.17 22.21 -10.89
CA PHE A 213 -4.18 23.25 -10.64
C PHE A 213 -2.80 22.84 -11.16
N TYR A 214 -2.36 21.60 -10.90
CA TYR A 214 -1.09 21.12 -11.41
C TYR A 214 -1.09 21.00 -12.92
N GLU A 215 -2.16 20.52 -13.52
CA GLU A 215 -2.29 20.42 -14.97
C GLU A 215 -2.23 21.78 -15.66
N LEU A 216 -2.87 22.80 -15.09
CA LEU A 216 -2.86 24.16 -15.63
C LEU A 216 -1.49 24.85 -15.52
N ILE A 217 -0.63 24.46 -14.59
CA ILE A 217 0.68 25.06 -14.41
C ILE A 217 1.80 24.24 -15.06
N PHE A 218 1.74 22.92 -14.89
CA PHE A 218 2.83 22.01 -15.23
C PHE A 218 2.51 21.06 -16.38
N GLY A 219 1.26 21.05 -16.86
CA GLY A 219 0.83 20.18 -17.94
C GLY A 219 1.59 20.44 -19.26
N GLU A 220 1.64 19.44 -20.09
CA GLU A 220 2.44 19.42 -21.34
C GLU A 220 2.14 20.60 -22.29
N ASP A 221 0.89 21.08 -22.32
CA ASP A 221 0.44 22.18 -23.15
C ASP A 221 0.80 23.58 -22.60
N THR A 222 1.43 23.65 -21.42
CA THR A 222 1.75 24.93 -20.80
C THR A 222 3.05 25.54 -21.34
N ASP A 223 3.12 26.88 -21.36
CA ASP A 223 4.35 27.60 -21.69
C ASP A 223 5.50 27.22 -20.75
N PHE A 224 5.21 26.89 -19.49
CA PHE A 224 6.19 26.47 -18.52
C PHE A 224 6.85 25.13 -18.94
N TYR A 225 6.05 24.12 -19.22
CA TYR A 225 6.52 22.79 -19.65
C TYR A 225 7.34 22.93 -20.95
N GLN A 226 6.77 23.60 -21.96
CA GLN A 226 7.41 23.78 -23.27
C GLN A 226 8.74 24.55 -23.17
N ASN A 227 8.83 25.55 -22.28
CA ASN A 227 10.08 26.28 -22.05
C ASN A 227 11.17 25.40 -21.43
N LEU A 228 10.80 24.51 -20.49
CA LEU A 228 11.76 23.59 -19.87
C LEU A 228 12.21 22.53 -20.86
N LEU A 229 11.29 21.97 -21.64
CA LEU A 229 11.57 20.98 -22.67
C LEU A 229 12.51 21.55 -23.75
N ASN A 230 12.22 22.75 -24.26
CA ASN A 230 13.04 23.45 -25.26
C ASN A 230 14.45 23.80 -24.77
N LYS A 231 14.67 23.82 -23.46
CA LYS A 231 15.98 24.05 -22.83
C LYS A 231 16.69 22.76 -22.42
N ASP A 232 16.15 21.59 -22.78
CA ASP A 232 16.64 20.27 -22.37
C ASP A 232 16.78 20.12 -20.84
N LEU A 233 15.92 20.81 -20.06
CA LEU A 233 15.91 20.71 -18.60
C LEU A 233 14.99 19.60 -18.08
N ILE A 234 14.04 19.17 -18.89
CA ILE A 234 13.12 18.05 -18.62
C ILE A 234 13.04 17.18 -19.87
N ASP A 235 12.54 15.98 -19.70
CA ASP A 235 12.18 15.05 -20.78
C ASP A 235 10.69 14.65 -20.67
N GLU A 236 10.25 13.70 -21.48
CA GLU A 236 8.86 13.21 -21.53
C GLU A 236 8.41 12.52 -20.21
N THR A 237 9.30 12.31 -19.26
CA THR A 237 8.98 11.72 -17.94
C THR A 237 8.67 12.78 -16.88
N PHE A 238 8.65 14.05 -17.23
CA PHE A 238 8.26 15.11 -16.30
C PHE A 238 6.75 15.06 -16.02
N GLY A 239 6.36 14.94 -14.74
CA GLY A 239 4.97 14.89 -14.30
C GLY A 239 4.84 14.70 -12.80
#